data_7f983263f7e8b6a5bd3ad1ab8d97c1de
#
_entry.id   7f983263f7e8b6a5bd3ad1ab8d97c1de
#
_cell.length_a   1.000
_cell.length_b   1.000
_cell.length_c   1.000
_cell.angle_alpha   90.00
_cell.angle_beta   90.00
_cell.angle_gamma   90.00
#
_symmetry.space_group_name_H-M   'P 1'
#
loop_
_entity.id
_entity.type
_entity.pdbx_description
1 polymer ?
#
loop_
_entity_poly.entity_id
_entity_poly.type
_entity_poly.pdbx_seq_one_letter_code
_entity_poly.pdbx_strand_id
1 'polypeptide(L)'
;MEAKLRAVAKFQKIQKKHRDLMSVQLESLRQQHASAQQRLQQLMDLKSQTQPRSSHVTSSHREALLNRSRVEQMLHKLIVHQQHEQQVMQAECASLQKQLETKHLRVKGLEKTLECWKEAHNSDIRHKEELALEEIINSRFAQKAQ
;
A
#
# COMPACT_ATOMS: atom_id res chain seq x y z
N MET A 1 -19.75 -28.17 1.32
CA MET A 1 -18.39 -27.72 1.65
C MET A 1 -17.59 -27.19 0.45
N GLU A 2 -17.64 -27.84 -0.66
CA GLU A 2 -16.94 -27.40 -1.89
C GLU A 2 -17.37 -26.01 -2.38
N ALA A 3 -18.66 -25.71 -2.34
CA ALA A 3 -19.21 -24.40 -2.71
C ALA A 3 -18.72 -23.28 -1.80
N LYS A 4 -18.62 -23.54 -0.50
CA LYS A 4 -18.07 -22.58 0.49
C LYS A 4 -16.59 -22.33 0.25
N LEU A 5 -15.81 -23.37 -0.05
CA LEU A 5 -14.38 -23.25 -0.38
C LEU A 5 -14.16 -22.41 -1.63
N ARG A 6 -14.95 -22.62 -2.67
CA ARG A 6 -14.89 -21.83 -3.91
C ARG A 6 -15.24 -20.37 -3.66
N ALA A 7 -16.29 -20.12 -2.87
CA ALA A 7 -16.70 -18.75 -2.52
C ALA A 7 -15.61 -18.01 -1.74
N VAL A 8 -15.02 -18.64 -0.73
CA VAL A 8 -13.93 -18.06 0.07
C VAL A 8 -12.68 -17.86 -0.78
N ALA A 9 -12.36 -18.79 -1.66
CA ALA A 9 -11.22 -18.65 -2.58
C ALA A 9 -11.39 -17.47 -3.53
N LYS A 10 -12.59 -17.26 -4.09
CA LYS A 10 -12.89 -16.09 -4.93
C LYS A 10 -12.80 -14.79 -4.13
N PHE A 11 -13.33 -14.76 -2.93
CA PHE A 11 -13.27 -13.61 -2.04
C PHE A 11 -11.81 -13.26 -1.68
N GLN A 12 -11.01 -14.27 -1.36
CA GLN A 12 -9.58 -14.11 -1.08
C GLN A 12 -8.83 -13.52 -2.28
N LYS A 13 -9.10 -13.99 -3.50
CA LYS A 13 -8.51 -13.44 -4.73
C LYS A 13 -8.87 -11.97 -4.94
N ILE A 14 -10.13 -11.60 -4.71
CA ILE A 14 -10.60 -10.21 -4.83
C ILE A 14 -9.88 -9.33 -3.80
N GLN A 15 -9.78 -9.78 -2.55
CA GLN A 15 -9.09 -9.05 -1.48
C GLN A 15 -7.59 -8.90 -1.77
N LYS A 16 -6.96 -9.94 -2.32
CA LYS A 16 -5.56 -9.91 -2.72
C LYS A 16 -5.31 -8.91 -3.85
N LYS A 17 -6.17 -8.88 -4.87
CA LYS A 17 -6.09 -7.89 -5.97
C LYS A 17 -6.25 -6.47 -5.43
N HIS A 18 -7.20 -6.25 -4.53
CA HIS A 18 -7.42 -4.95 -3.92
C HIS A 18 -6.21 -4.49 -3.09
N ARG A 19 -5.61 -5.40 -2.33
CA ARG A 19 -4.35 -5.16 -1.61
C ARG A 19 -3.23 -4.76 -2.56
N ASP A 20 -3.06 -5.48 -3.67
CA ASP A 20 -2.00 -5.22 -4.65
C ASP A 20 -2.19 -3.85 -5.33
N LEU A 21 -3.43 -3.48 -5.64
CA LEU A 21 -3.76 -2.14 -6.14
C LEU A 21 -3.44 -1.04 -5.14
N MET A 22 -3.77 -1.24 -3.87
CA MET A 22 -3.43 -0.30 -2.79
C MET A 22 -1.91 -0.15 -2.64
N SER A 23 -1.16 -1.24 -2.77
CA SER A 23 0.31 -1.22 -2.74
C SER A 23 0.90 -0.39 -3.87
N VAL A 24 0.37 -0.53 -5.09
CA VAL A 24 0.77 0.28 -6.25
C VAL A 24 0.43 1.75 -6.04
N GLN A 25 -0.74 2.06 -5.51
CA GLN A 25 -1.14 3.44 -5.20
C GLN A 25 -0.23 4.07 -4.15
N LEU A 26 0.11 3.32 -3.11
CA LEU A 26 1.03 3.79 -2.06
C LEU A 26 2.42 4.09 -2.64
N GLU A 27 2.94 3.23 -3.49
CA GLU A 27 4.25 3.43 -4.13
C GLU A 27 4.23 4.67 -5.04
N SER A 28 3.18 4.85 -5.83
CA SER A 28 2.98 6.04 -6.65
C SER A 28 2.94 7.31 -5.81
N LEU A 29 2.22 7.29 -4.70
CA LEU A 29 2.11 8.42 -3.78
C LEU A 29 3.45 8.73 -3.10
N ARG A 30 4.22 7.72 -2.73
CA ARG A 30 5.58 7.89 -2.20
C ARG A 30 6.53 8.53 -3.20
N GLN A 31 6.44 8.14 -4.47
CA GLN A 31 7.24 8.75 -5.54
C GLN A 31 6.84 10.21 -5.76
N GLN A 32 5.57 10.52 -5.74
CA GLN A 32 5.07 11.90 -5.81
C GLN A 32 5.56 12.75 -4.63
N HIS A 33 5.53 12.19 -3.43
CA HIS A 33 6.04 12.82 -2.22
C HIS A 33 7.55 13.10 -2.32
N ALA A 34 8.34 12.13 -2.78
CA ALA A 34 9.78 12.30 -2.99
C ALA A 34 10.08 13.40 -4.01
N SER A 35 9.34 13.42 -5.12
CA SER A 35 9.46 14.46 -6.16
C SER A 35 9.08 15.84 -5.62
N ALA A 36 8.02 15.95 -4.83
CA ALA A 36 7.60 17.18 -4.17
C ALA A 36 8.66 17.67 -3.17
N GLN A 37 9.30 16.77 -2.46
CA GLN A 37 10.39 17.08 -1.53
C GLN A 37 11.60 17.66 -2.25
N GLN A 38 11.96 17.09 -3.40
CA GLN A 38 13.05 17.64 -4.24
C GLN A 38 12.73 19.06 -4.73
N ARG A 39 11.49 19.30 -5.18
CA ARG A 39 11.05 20.65 -5.60
C ARG A 39 11.11 21.65 -4.46
N LEU A 40 10.68 21.24 -3.28
CA LEU A 40 10.76 22.08 -2.08
C LEU A 40 12.22 22.43 -1.75
N GLN A 41 13.12 21.46 -1.82
CA GLN A 41 14.55 21.69 -1.59
C GLN A 41 15.14 22.66 -2.62
N GLN A 42 14.77 22.51 -3.89
CA GLN A 42 15.18 23.43 -4.96
C GLN A 42 14.68 24.86 -4.71
N LEU A 43 13.45 25.03 -4.23
CA LEU A 43 12.90 26.34 -3.88
C LEU A 43 13.63 26.96 -2.69
N MET A 44 13.97 26.15 -1.68
CA MET A 44 14.75 26.60 -0.51
C MET A 44 16.17 27.03 -0.92
N ASP A 45 16.82 26.26 -1.80
CA ASP A 45 18.14 26.59 -2.32
C ASP A 45 18.10 27.88 -3.14
N LEU A 46 17.08 28.05 -3.97
CA LEU A 46 16.88 29.26 -4.74
C LEU A 46 16.65 30.47 -3.83
N LYS A 47 15.87 30.31 -2.76
CA LYS A 47 15.67 31.38 -1.76
C LYS A 47 16.97 31.75 -1.08
N SER A 48 17.82 30.79 -0.73
CA SER A 48 19.12 31.05 -0.11
C SER A 48 20.09 31.78 -1.05
N GLN A 49 20.01 31.48 -2.36
CA GLN A 49 20.82 32.17 -3.39
C GLN A 49 20.38 33.61 -3.62
N THR A 50 19.10 33.92 -3.44
CA THR A 50 18.56 35.29 -3.62
C THR A 50 18.76 36.17 -2.40
N GLN A 51 19.19 35.62 -1.26
CA GLN A 51 19.53 36.41 -0.08
C GLN A 51 20.75 37.31 -0.34
N PRO A 52 20.76 38.54 0.14
CA PRO A 52 21.87 39.46 -0.08
C PRO A 52 23.14 38.95 0.60
N ARG A 53 24.07 38.45 -0.20
CA ARG A 53 25.46 38.40 0.26
C ARG A 53 25.86 39.85 0.41
N SER A 54 26.05 40.26 1.67
CA SER A 54 26.45 41.60 2.06
C SER A 54 27.52 42.14 1.11
N SER A 55 27.29 43.31 0.57
CA SER A 55 28.16 44.33 0.09
C SER A 55 27.83 44.82 -1.31
N HIS A 56 27.91 46.15 -1.42
CA HIS A 56 27.72 46.98 -2.59
C HIS A 56 26.28 47.16 -3.11
N VAL A 57 25.39 47.57 -2.22
CA VAL A 57 24.17 48.22 -2.65
C VAL A 57 24.55 49.66 -3.02
N THR A 58 24.89 49.86 -4.26
CA THR A 58 24.93 51.20 -4.80
C THR A 58 23.50 51.72 -4.92
N SER A 59 23.26 52.93 -4.46
CA SER A 59 21.93 53.58 -4.36
C SER A 59 21.17 53.73 -5.69
N SER A 60 21.73 53.29 -6.81
CA SER A 60 21.13 53.35 -8.15
C SER A 60 20.20 52.18 -8.50
N HIS A 61 19.97 51.25 -7.58
CA HIS A 61 19.21 50.04 -7.86
C HIS A 61 17.96 49.84 -6.99
N ARG A 62 17.21 50.93 -6.74
CA ARG A 62 15.95 50.86 -5.99
C ARG A 62 14.96 49.90 -6.62
N GLU A 63 14.84 49.88 -7.96
CA GLU A 63 13.96 48.96 -8.69
C GLU A 63 14.45 47.52 -8.58
N ALA A 64 15.75 47.28 -8.62
CA ALA A 64 16.35 45.98 -8.44
C ALA A 64 16.07 45.44 -7.02
N LEU A 65 16.14 46.27 -5.99
CA LEU A 65 15.80 45.92 -4.61
C LEU A 65 14.32 45.59 -4.46
N LEU A 66 13.43 46.37 -5.09
CA LEU A 66 11.99 46.10 -5.06
C LEU A 66 11.64 44.77 -5.78
N ASN A 67 12.24 44.53 -6.94
CA ASN A 67 12.07 43.30 -7.66
C ASN A 67 12.56 42.10 -6.85
N ARG A 68 13.69 42.22 -6.19
CA ARG A 68 14.24 41.20 -5.29
C ARG A 68 13.31 40.92 -4.13
N SER A 69 12.78 41.95 -3.49
CA SER A 69 11.79 41.76 -2.41
C SER A 69 10.54 41.07 -2.89
N ARG A 70 10.04 41.38 -4.09
CA ARG A 70 8.89 40.70 -4.70
C ARG A 70 9.17 39.21 -4.97
N VAL A 71 10.36 38.92 -5.51
CA VAL A 71 10.79 37.53 -5.78
C VAL A 71 10.91 36.76 -4.48
N GLU A 72 11.49 37.35 -3.43
CA GLU A 72 11.56 36.69 -2.09
C GLU A 72 10.18 36.40 -1.53
N GLN A 73 9.24 37.33 -1.65
CA GLN A 73 7.86 37.14 -1.21
C GLN A 73 7.17 36.03 -1.99
N MET A 74 7.35 35.97 -3.30
CA MET A 74 6.80 34.89 -4.14
C MET A 74 7.39 33.54 -3.77
N LEU A 75 8.71 33.47 -3.59
CA LEU A 75 9.38 32.21 -3.17
C LEU A 75 8.91 31.79 -1.81
N HIS A 76 8.74 32.68 -0.86
CA HIS A 76 8.23 32.37 0.47
C HIS A 76 6.83 31.78 0.40
N LYS A 77 5.93 32.39 -0.37
CA LYS A 77 4.56 31.87 -0.58
C LYS A 77 4.57 30.49 -1.21
N LEU A 78 5.40 30.26 -2.23
CA LEU A 78 5.55 28.96 -2.88
C LEU A 78 6.07 27.90 -1.91
N ILE A 79 7.06 28.23 -1.11
CA ILE A 79 7.64 27.33 -0.10
C ILE A 79 6.59 26.94 0.93
N VAL A 80 5.86 27.90 1.46
CA VAL A 80 4.79 27.64 2.45
C VAL A 80 3.71 26.74 1.86
N HIS A 81 3.31 27.00 0.61
CA HIS A 81 2.32 26.19 -0.10
C HIS A 81 2.84 24.76 -0.31
N GLN A 82 4.07 24.60 -0.77
CA GLN A 82 4.69 23.28 -0.98
C GLN A 82 4.88 22.50 0.33
N GLN A 83 5.25 23.18 1.40
CA GLN A 83 5.35 22.56 2.72
C GLN A 83 3.99 22.04 3.20
N HIS A 84 2.93 22.80 2.98
CA HIS A 84 1.58 22.36 3.32
C HIS A 84 1.14 21.15 2.49
N GLU A 85 1.34 21.18 1.17
CA GLU A 85 1.04 20.04 0.29
C GLU A 85 1.83 18.80 0.70
N GLN A 86 3.08 18.95 1.07
CA GLN A 86 3.93 17.88 1.53
C GLN A 86 3.41 17.24 2.83
N GLN A 87 2.92 18.05 3.75
CA GLN A 87 2.29 17.55 4.99
C GLN A 87 1.02 16.76 4.69
N VAL A 88 0.19 17.23 3.76
CA VAL A 88 -1.01 16.51 3.31
C VAL A 88 -0.65 15.19 2.66
N MET A 89 0.32 15.17 1.76
CA MET A 89 0.80 13.92 1.13
C MET A 89 1.36 12.94 2.15
N GLN A 90 2.09 13.42 3.14
CA GLN A 90 2.63 12.58 4.21
C GLN A 90 1.50 11.94 5.04
N ALA A 91 0.48 12.71 5.37
CA ALA A 91 -0.70 12.20 6.07
C ALA A 91 -1.47 11.17 5.23
N GLU A 92 -1.62 11.41 3.93
CA GLU A 92 -2.24 10.45 2.99
C GLU A 92 -1.44 9.16 2.88
N CYS A 93 -0.11 9.24 2.78
CA CYS A 93 0.77 8.07 2.77
C CYS A 93 0.62 7.26 4.06
N ALA A 94 0.62 7.91 5.21
CA ALA A 94 0.48 7.25 6.51
C ALA A 94 -0.88 6.55 6.64
N SER A 95 -1.96 7.20 6.21
CA SER A 95 -3.31 6.64 6.20
C SER A 95 -3.41 5.43 5.28
N LEU A 96 -2.91 5.55 4.06
CA LEU A 96 -2.93 4.46 3.08
C LEU A 96 -2.07 3.27 3.53
N GLN A 97 -0.94 3.52 4.18
CA GLN A 97 -0.10 2.47 4.75
C GLN A 97 -0.82 1.69 5.85
N LYS A 98 -1.54 2.36 6.74
CA LYS A 98 -2.36 1.70 7.76
C LYS A 98 -3.47 0.86 7.15
N GLN A 99 -4.16 1.37 6.15
CA GLN A 99 -5.18 0.64 5.41
C GLN A 99 -4.59 -0.60 4.71
N LEU A 100 -3.42 -0.46 4.12
CA LEU A 100 -2.70 -1.56 3.47
C LEU A 100 -2.31 -2.64 4.47
N GLU A 101 -1.78 -2.28 5.64
CA GLU A 101 -1.45 -3.22 6.71
C GLU A 101 -2.67 -3.99 7.18
N THR A 102 -3.79 -3.30 7.42
CA THR A 102 -5.06 -3.91 7.80
C THR A 102 -5.54 -4.89 6.73
N LYS A 103 -5.48 -4.48 5.47
CA LYS A 103 -5.86 -5.32 4.32
C LYS A 103 -4.98 -6.55 4.20
N HIS A 104 -3.68 -6.37 4.38
CA HIS A 104 -2.70 -7.47 4.35
C HIS A 104 -2.97 -8.51 5.43
N LEU A 105 -3.29 -8.07 6.65
CA LEU A 105 -3.67 -8.97 7.74
C LEU A 105 -4.95 -9.73 7.44
N ARG A 106 -5.95 -9.09 6.83
CA ARG A 106 -7.19 -9.74 6.38
C ARG A 106 -6.93 -10.80 5.32
N VAL A 107 -6.10 -10.49 4.34
CA VAL A 107 -5.71 -11.44 3.28
C VAL A 107 -5.00 -12.64 3.88
N LYS A 108 -4.05 -12.43 4.79
CA LYS A 108 -3.36 -13.52 5.50
C LYS A 108 -4.31 -14.38 6.33
N GLY A 109 -5.25 -13.75 7.03
CA GLY A 109 -6.26 -14.46 7.80
C GLY A 109 -7.15 -15.35 6.92
N LEU A 110 -7.55 -14.83 5.75
CA LEU A 110 -8.32 -15.59 4.76
C LEU A 110 -7.52 -16.77 4.18
N GLU A 111 -6.24 -16.56 3.90
CA GLU A 111 -5.35 -17.63 3.43
C GLU A 111 -5.26 -18.78 4.44
N LYS A 112 -5.04 -18.46 5.71
CA LYS A 112 -4.99 -19.46 6.79
C LYS A 112 -6.32 -20.19 6.95
N THR A 113 -7.42 -19.49 6.94
CA THR A 113 -8.76 -20.07 7.00
C THR A 113 -9.00 -21.01 5.83
N LEU A 114 -8.62 -20.59 4.63
CA LEU A 114 -8.75 -21.40 3.42
C LEU A 114 -7.92 -22.67 3.49
N GLU A 115 -6.68 -22.58 3.96
CA GLU A 115 -5.80 -23.75 4.17
C GLU A 115 -6.40 -24.74 5.17
N CYS A 116 -6.87 -24.25 6.33
CA CYS A 116 -7.54 -25.09 7.34
C CYS A 116 -8.77 -25.79 6.77
N TRP A 117 -9.57 -25.09 5.99
CA TRP A 117 -10.77 -25.68 5.39
C TRP A 117 -10.45 -26.69 4.29
N LYS A 118 -9.40 -26.44 3.49
CA LYS A 118 -8.91 -27.41 2.51
C LYS A 118 -8.40 -28.69 3.17
N GLU A 119 -7.62 -28.55 4.23
CA GLU A 119 -7.11 -29.68 5.00
C GLU A 119 -8.24 -30.49 5.61
N ALA A 120 -9.23 -29.83 6.23
CA ALA A 120 -10.41 -30.51 6.79
C ALA A 120 -11.20 -31.21 5.70
N HIS A 121 -11.41 -30.59 4.55
CA HIS A 121 -12.12 -31.17 3.41
C HIS A 121 -11.38 -32.42 2.87
N ASN A 122 -10.07 -32.33 2.70
CA ASN A 122 -9.23 -33.44 2.24
C ASN A 122 -9.20 -34.59 3.26
N SER A 123 -9.19 -34.27 4.54
CA SER A 123 -9.27 -35.24 5.62
C SER A 123 -10.61 -35.98 5.60
N ASP A 124 -11.72 -35.26 5.39
CA ASP A 124 -13.06 -35.87 5.26
C ASP A 124 -13.15 -36.79 4.05
N ILE A 125 -12.60 -36.39 2.91
CA ILE A 125 -12.56 -37.22 1.70
C ILE A 125 -11.75 -38.47 1.94
N ARG A 126 -10.58 -38.39 2.55
CA ARG A 126 -9.74 -39.55 2.90
C ARG A 126 -10.48 -40.50 3.84
N HIS A 127 -11.13 -39.97 4.85
CA HIS A 127 -11.91 -40.76 5.79
C HIS A 127 -13.05 -41.52 5.11
N LYS A 128 -13.77 -40.86 4.19
CA LYS A 128 -14.83 -41.51 3.39
C LYS A 128 -14.28 -42.60 2.47
N GLU A 129 -13.13 -42.39 1.85
CA GLU A 129 -12.45 -43.37 1.00
C GLU A 129 -11.98 -44.58 1.84
N GLU A 130 -11.44 -44.35 3.03
CA GLU A 130 -11.06 -45.44 3.95
C GLU A 130 -12.25 -46.26 4.38
N LEU A 131 -13.37 -45.62 4.74
CA LEU A 131 -14.61 -46.32 5.08
C LEU A 131 -15.16 -47.14 3.91
N ALA A 132 -15.12 -46.58 2.69
CA ALA A 132 -15.54 -47.30 1.48
C ALA A 132 -14.66 -48.55 1.22
N LEU A 133 -13.34 -48.41 1.41
CA LEU A 133 -12.38 -49.52 1.31
C LEU A 133 -12.66 -50.60 2.37
N GLU A 134 -12.91 -50.21 3.60
CA GLU A 134 -13.25 -51.15 4.69
C GLU A 134 -14.53 -51.91 4.37
N GLU A 135 -15.56 -51.25 3.86
CA GLU A 135 -16.80 -51.92 3.43
C GLU A 135 -16.58 -52.93 2.31
N ILE A 136 -15.74 -52.58 1.31
CA ILE A 136 -15.38 -53.49 0.23
C ILE A 136 -14.62 -54.71 0.75
N ILE A 137 -13.66 -54.51 1.66
CA ILE A 137 -12.88 -55.55 2.29
C ILE A 137 -13.81 -56.48 3.11
N ASN A 138 -14.66 -55.87 3.93
CA ASN A 138 -15.62 -56.64 4.76
C ASN A 138 -16.61 -57.43 3.91
N SER A 139 -17.11 -56.88 2.81
CA SER A 139 -18.01 -57.61 1.92
C SER A 139 -17.31 -58.76 1.21
N ARG A 140 -16.04 -58.62 0.81
CA ARG A 140 -15.22 -59.70 0.25
C ARG A 140 -14.93 -60.80 1.26
N PHE A 141 -14.65 -60.45 2.51
CA PHE A 141 -14.47 -61.41 3.58
C PHE A 141 -15.76 -62.20 3.88
N ALA A 142 -16.90 -61.51 3.88
CA ALA A 142 -18.20 -62.16 4.05
C ALA A 142 -18.53 -63.13 2.89
N GLN A 143 -18.16 -62.80 1.66
CA GLN A 143 -18.33 -63.68 0.50
C GLN A 143 -17.40 -64.90 0.54
N LYS A 144 -16.18 -64.78 1.07
CA LYS A 144 -15.26 -65.91 1.22
C LYS A 144 -15.61 -66.86 2.38
N ALA A 145 -16.38 -66.39 3.35
CA ALA A 145 -16.83 -67.18 4.48
C ALA A 145 -18.08 -68.08 4.18
N GLN A 146 -18.71 -67.88 3.03
CA GLN A 146 -19.76 -68.72 2.50
C GLN A 146 -19.16 -69.69 1.47
#